data_4dcf45c30dc3c7984e8cb9c3d7ef465b
#
_entry.id   4dcf45c30dc3c7984e8cb9c3d7ef465b
#
_cell.length_a   1.000
_cell.length_b   1.000
_cell.length_c   1.000
_cell.angle_alpha   90.00
_cell.angle_beta   90.00
_cell.angle_gamma   90.00
#
_symmetry.space_group_name_H-M   'P 1'
#
loop_
_entity.id
_entity.type
_entity.pdbx_description
1 polymer ?
#
loop_
_entity_poly.entity_id
_entity_poly.type
_entity_poly.pdbx_seq_one_letter_code
_entity_poly.pdbx_strand_id
1 'polypeptide(L)'
;MLGAAGAALLTGVPASAQSAAPDPPTSVVLTSGDDITAFYEAFKPNPIWTRAGVNEAAVAQLIAILQRAPFDGFADGPQLAAQVQTAAAQARSGDPAATILAERTLSTAWVRYVQALKQPTRGMIYAYPVLQPQGTSVAQILLTASAAPSLEQHLASVANVNSVYEQLRDTAFAEAQATGNMTPDPRLLANLDRVRSLPAKGRFILVDSGSSMLTLYQDGQQLDSMKVITGTQELPTPLIASVMYYITYNPYWHAPDHLVRKTIAPNVIHLGLSYFKSHGYDVIDEWSENPNVIDPKSIDWKAAAAGTLHLKIRQAPGPLNSMGILKFPFPNTEDIYLHDTPDHAKFALANRNLSNGCVRVEDAKRLGRWLLGHDPVSPGGEAETRVQLSQGTPIYLTYITAQVRDGKLTYLPDIYGWDKAPPQYASSR
;
A
#
# COMPACT_ATOMS: atom_id res chain seq x y z
N MET A 1 57.58 -29.65 -14.98
CA MET A 1 56.20 -30.11 -15.20
C MET A 1 55.29 -29.11 -14.55
N LEU A 2 54.83 -28.27 -15.29
CA LEU A 2 53.51 -27.65 -15.57
C LEU A 2 52.46 -27.88 -14.48
N GLY A 3 52.07 -26.79 -13.83
CA GLY A 3 50.87 -26.66 -13.02
C GLY A 3 50.17 -25.34 -13.40
N ALA A 4 49.03 -25.47 -14.03
CA ALA A 4 48.25 -24.37 -14.59
C ALA A 4 47.53 -23.55 -13.49
N ALA A 5 47.66 -22.24 -13.58
CA ALA A 5 46.89 -21.29 -12.82
C ALA A 5 45.52 -21.11 -13.50
N GLY A 6 44.44 -21.43 -12.79
CA GLY A 6 43.07 -21.14 -13.21
C GLY A 6 42.68 -19.71 -12.78
N ALA A 7 42.53 -18.82 -13.74
CA ALA A 7 41.96 -17.51 -13.51
C ALA A 7 40.42 -17.62 -13.43
N ALA A 8 39.82 -17.28 -12.30
CA ALA A 8 38.39 -17.15 -12.16
C ALA A 8 37.94 -15.81 -12.76
N LEU A 9 37.20 -15.88 -13.86
CA LEU A 9 36.48 -14.76 -14.44
C LEU A 9 35.26 -14.42 -13.57
N LEU A 10 35.35 -13.33 -12.86
CA LEU A 10 34.19 -12.65 -12.26
C LEU A 10 33.40 -11.98 -13.38
N THR A 11 32.30 -12.60 -13.82
CA THR A 11 31.35 -12.00 -14.73
C THR A 11 30.55 -10.96 -13.95
N GLY A 12 30.74 -9.71 -14.30
CA GLY A 12 29.97 -8.59 -13.78
C GLY A 12 28.49 -8.76 -14.13
N VAL A 13 27.64 -8.59 -13.13
CA VAL A 13 26.19 -8.46 -13.29
C VAL A 13 25.92 -7.08 -13.90
N PRO A 14 25.22 -6.98 -15.03
CA PRO A 14 24.88 -5.68 -15.58
C PRO A 14 23.85 -5.00 -14.68
N ALA A 15 24.18 -3.79 -14.22
CA ALA A 15 23.23 -2.85 -13.63
C ALA A 15 22.27 -2.36 -14.75
N SER A 16 21.04 -2.09 -14.36
CA SER A 16 19.96 -1.48 -15.14
C SER A 16 19.08 -2.43 -15.96
N ALA A 17 18.08 -3.02 -15.27
CA ALA A 17 16.77 -3.13 -15.89
C ALA A 17 15.93 -1.92 -15.37
N GLN A 18 15.89 -0.85 -16.13
CA GLN A 18 14.86 0.17 -15.98
C GLN A 18 13.52 -0.51 -16.25
N SER A 19 12.79 -0.84 -15.20
CA SER A 19 11.40 -1.24 -15.29
C SER A 19 10.63 -0.03 -15.81
N ALA A 20 10.11 -0.12 -17.02
CA ALA A 20 9.11 0.82 -17.51
C ALA A 20 7.97 0.91 -16.48
N ALA A 21 7.52 2.13 -16.21
CA ALA A 21 6.34 2.34 -15.37
C ALA A 21 5.19 1.49 -15.94
N PRO A 22 4.45 0.75 -15.10
CA PRO A 22 3.31 -0.01 -15.59
C PRO A 22 2.31 0.96 -16.22
N ASP A 23 1.82 0.62 -17.39
CA ASP A 23 0.73 1.32 -18.06
C ASP A 23 -0.42 1.54 -17.07
N PRO A 24 -1.15 2.67 -17.17
CA PRO A 24 -2.32 2.91 -16.33
C PRO A 24 -3.28 1.72 -16.47
N PRO A 25 -3.88 1.26 -15.36
CA PRO A 25 -4.71 0.06 -15.40
C PRO A 25 -5.79 0.22 -16.47
N THR A 26 -5.71 -0.63 -17.47
CA THR A 26 -6.73 -0.78 -18.51
C THR A 26 -8.05 -1.00 -17.78
N SER A 27 -9.09 -0.30 -18.19
CA SER A 27 -10.45 -0.50 -17.65
C SER A 27 -10.76 -2.00 -17.65
N VAL A 28 -10.98 -2.56 -16.45
CA VAL A 28 -11.20 -4.00 -16.32
C VAL A 28 -12.48 -4.34 -17.04
N VAL A 29 -12.36 -5.06 -18.13
CA VAL A 29 -13.51 -5.63 -18.85
C VAL A 29 -14.07 -6.72 -17.93
N LEU A 30 -15.26 -6.46 -17.37
CA LEU A 30 -15.94 -7.45 -16.54
C LEU A 30 -16.37 -8.64 -17.41
N THR A 31 -16.19 -9.83 -16.86
CA THR A 31 -16.52 -11.11 -17.47
C THR A 31 -17.93 -11.13 -18.06
N SER A 32 -18.05 -11.61 -19.29
CA SER A 32 -19.32 -11.86 -19.99
C SER A 32 -19.91 -13.22 -19.63
N GLY A 33 -21.17 -13.45 -19.99
CA GLY A 33 -21.80 -14.79 -19.92
C GLY A 33 -21.09 -15.82 -20.78
N ASP A 34 -20.48 -15.40 -21.88
CA ASP A 34 -19.73 -16.28 -22.78
C ASP A 34 -18.46 -16.83 -22.13
N ASP A 35 -17.75 -16.00 -21.35
CA ASP A 35 -16.56 -16.44 -20.60
C ASP A 35 -16.92 -17.52 -19.56
N ILE A 36 -18.07 -17.39 -18.90
CA ILE A 36 -18.58 -18.39 -17.96
C ILE A 36 -18.97 -19.67 -18.70
N THR A 37 -19.60 -19.56 -19.85
CA THR A 37 -19.93 -20.71 -20.69
C THR A 37 -18.68 -21.46 -21.09
N ALA A 38 -17.67 -20.75 -21.61
CA ALA A 38 -16.39 -21.33 -21.98
C ALA A 38 -15.70 -22.04 -20.81
N PHE A 39 -15.77 -21.47 -19.60
CA PHE A 39 -15.24 -22.11 -18.39
C PHE A 39 -15.91 -23.47 -18.13
N TYR A 40 -17.26 -23.53 -18.12
CA TYR A 40 -17.98 -24.77 -17.86
C TYR A 40 -17.75 -25.83 -18.94
N GLU A 41 -17.56 -25.44 -20.19
CA GLU A 41 -17.22 -26.34 -21.29
C GLU A 41 -15.79 -26.90 -21.18
N ALA A 42 -14.84 -26.06 -20.82
CA ALA A 42 -13.43 -26.45 -20.73
C ALA A 42 -13.12 -27.30 -19.49
N PHE A 43 -13.61 -26.88 -18.32
CA PHE A 43 -13.26 -27.49 -17.02
C PHE A 43 -14.27 -28.57 -16.60
N LYS A 44 -15.52 -28.52 -17.10
CA LYS A 44 -16.61 -29.47 -16.76
C LYS A 44 -16.71 -29.72 -15.23
N PRO A 45 -16.68 -28.68 -14.39
CA PRO A 45 -16.76 -28.86 -12.95
C PRO A 45 -18.12 -29.43 -12.56
N ASN A 46 -18.20 -30.06 -11.39
CA ASN A 46 -19.49 -30.31 -10.79
C ASN A 46 -20.23 -28.98 -10.57
N PRO A 47 -21.59 -28.95 -10.69
CA PRO A 47 -22.33 -27.73 -10.44
C PRO A 47 -21.94 -27.12 -9.08
N ILE A 48 -21.74 -25.81 -9.07
CA ILE A 48 -21.31 -25.05 -7.87
C ILE A 48 -22.54 -24.72 -7.01
N TRP A 49 -23.60 -24.23 -7.67
CA TRP A 49 -24.79 -23.69 -7.06
C TRP A 49 -25.95 -24.69 -6.97
N THR A 50 -25.94 -25.70 -7.85
CA THR A 50 -27.10 -26.60 -8.07
C THR A 50 -26.76 -28.09 -7.95
N ARG A 51 -25.66 -28.46 -7.30
CA ARG A 51 -25.12 -29.84 -7.21
C ARG A 51 -26.15 -30.88 -6.66
N ALA A 52 -26.94 -30.48 -5.68
CA ALA A 52 -27.97 -31.33 -5.03
C ALA A 52 -29.32 -30.57 -4.95
N GLY A 53 -29.68 -29.92 -6.03
CA GLY A 53 -30.71 -28.88 -6.05
C GLY A 53 -30.11 -27.50 -5.78
N VAL A 54 -30.95 -26.47 -5.80
CA VAL A 54 -30.52 -25.10 -5.54
C VAL A 54 -29.97 -24.97 -4.11
N ASN A 55 -28.73 -24.49 -3.97
CA ASN A 55 -28.13 -24.20 -2.66
C ASN A 55 -28.71 -22.88 -2.11
N GLU A 56 -29.83 -22.96 -1.41
CA GLU A 56 -30.59 -21.79 -0.94
C GLU A 56 -29.77 -20.88 -0.02
N ALA A 57 -28.92 -21.43 0.83
CA ALA A 57 -28.06 -20.63 1.72
C ALA A 57 -27.04 -19.82 0.93
N ALA A 58 -26.36 -20.43 -0.05
CA ALA A 58 -25.39 -19.72 -0.89
C ALA A 58 -26.07 -18.70 -1.81
N VAL A 59 -27.27 -19.01 -2.31
CA VAL A 59 -28.06 -18.05 -3.12
C VAL A 59 -28.47 -16.85 -2.28
N ALA A 60 -28.98 -17.05 -1.08
CA ALA A 60 -29.35 -15.97 -0.17
C ALA A 60 -28.13 -15.09 0.19
N GLN A 61 -26.99 -15.72 0.46
CA GLN A 61 -25.74 -15.03 0.75
C GLN A 61 -25.26 -14.19 -0.46
N LEU A 62 -25.31 -14.76 -1.67
CA LEU A 62 -24.95 -14.03 -2.89
C LEU A 62 -25.85 -12.81 -3.12
N ILE A 63 -27.17 -12.98 -2.96
CA ILE A 63 -28.15 -11.89 -3.10
C ILE A 63 -27.84 -10.77 -2.09
N ALA A 64 -27.58 -11.11 -0.83
CA ALA A 64 -27.25 -10.12 0.21
C ALA A 64 -25.95 -9.35 -0.12
N ILE A 65 -24.91 -10.05 -0.59
CA ILE A 65 -23.66 -9.45 -1.04
C ILE A 65 -23.93 -8.50 -2.21
N LEU A 66 -24.67 -8.92 -3.22
CA LEU A 66 -24.96 -8.11 -4.41
C LEU A 66 -25.82 -6.89 -4.09
N GLN A 67 -26.78 -6.98 -3.18
CA GLN A 67 -27.59 -5.83 -2.74
C GLN A 67 -26.73 -4.78 -2.02
N ARG A 68 -25.71 -5.18 -1.27
CA ARG A 68 -24.76 -4.30 -0.61
C ARG A 68 -23.67 -3.79 -1.56
N ALA A 69 -23.44 -4.43 -2.68
CA ALA A 69 -22.29 -4.21 -3.57
C ALA A 69 -22.09 -2.77 -4.07
N PRO A 70 -23.10 -1.87 -4.17
CA PRO A 70 -22.84 -0.46 -4.41
C PRO A 70 -21.88 0.17 -3.39
N PHE A 71 -21.92 -0.28 -2.12
CA PHE A 71 -21.00 0.13 -1.06
C PHE A 71 -19.60 -0.50 -1.17
N ASP A 72 -19.40 -1.45 -2.06
CA ASP A 72 -18.11 -1.98 -2.49
C ASP A 72 -17.61 -1.30 -3.79
N GLY A 73 -18.35 -0.33 -4.31
CA GLY A 73 -18.08 0.34 -5.59
C GLY A 73 -18.59 -0.42 -6.82
N PHE A 74 -19.45 -1.43 -6.64
CA PHE A 74 -20.02 -2.23 -7.72
C PHE A 74 -21.52 -1.92 -7.89
N ALA A 75 -21.80 -0.89 -8.70
CA ALA A 75 -23.15 -0.34 -8.87
C ALA A 75 -24.18 -1.33 -9.47
N ASP A 76 -23.72 -2.29 -10.30
CA ASP A 76 -24.60 -3.27 -10.97
C ASP A 76 -25.14 -4.34 -10.00
N GLY A 77 -24.66 -4.38 -8.77
CA GLY A 77 -24.98 -5.42 -7.79
C GLY A 77 -26.49 -5.68 -7.61
N PRO A 78 -27.33 -4.67 -7.33
CA PRO A 78 -28.77 -4.87 -7.13
C PRO A 78 -29.48 -5.45 -8.35
N GLN A 79 -29.07 -5.06 -9.58
CA GLN A 79 -29.61 -5.64 -10.80
C GLN A 79 -29.24 -7.12 -10.95
N LEU A 80 -27.98 -7.46 -10.66
CA LEU A 80 -27.52 -8.85 -10.66
C LEU A 80 -28.21 -9.67 -9.56
N ALA A 81 -28.49 -9.10 -8.40
CA ALA A 81 -29.23 -9.77 -7.33
C ALA A 81 -30.64 -10.19 -7.80
N ALA A 82 -31.35 -9.31 -8.52
CA ALA A 82 -32.67 -9.61 -9.09
C ALA A 82 -32.58 -10.73 -10.14
N GLN A 83 -31.56 -10.73 -11.00
CA GLN A 83 -31.33 -11.80 -11.98
C GLN A 83 -31.04 -13.15 -11.30
N VAL A 84 -30.17 -13.16 -10.28
CA VAL A 84 -29.85 -14.33 -9.45
C VAL A 84 -31.12 -14.89 -8.81
N GLN A 85 -31.94 -14.04 -8.19
CA GLN A 85 -33.19 -14.42 -7.55
C GLN A 85 -34.14 -15.09 -8.52
N THR A 86 -34.33 -14.50 -9.72
CA THR A 86 -35.17 -15.03 -10.76
C THR A 86 -34.69 -16.37 -11.28
N ALA A 87 -33.40 -16.48 -11.61
CA ALA A 87 -32.84 -17.73 -12.15
C ALA A 87 -32.90 -18.86 -11.11
N ALA A 88 -32.59 -18.59 -9.83
CA ALA A 88 -32.71 -19.57 -8.76
C ALA A 88 -34.16 -20.04 -8.56
N ALA A 89 -35.15 -19.12 -8.65
CA ALA A 89 -36.57 -19.47 -8.57
C ALA A 89 -37.02 -20.41 -9.69
N GLN A 90 -36.55 -20.16 -10.91
CA GLN A 90 -36.87 -21.04 -12.06
C GLN A 90 -36.24 -22.44 -11.92
N ALA A 91 -34.99 -22.51 -11.42
CA ALA A 91 -34.28 -23.77 -11.23
C ALA A 91 -34.92 -24.71 -10.17
N ARG A 92 -35.73 -24.17 -9.27
CA ARG A 92 -36.48 -24.99 -8.27
C ARG A 92 -37.52 -25.92 -8.90
N SER A 93 -37.91 -25.65 -10.13
CA SER A 93 -38.82 -26.57 -10.87
C SER A 93 -38.16 -27.91 -11.21
N GLY A 94 -36.81 -28.00 -11.15
CA GLY A 94 -36.03 -29.15 -11.57
C GLY A 94 -35.88 -29.27 -13.10
N ASP A 95 -36.35 -28.26 -13.87
CA ASP A 95 -36.11 -28.24 -15.30
C ASP A 95 -34.60 -28.14 -15.60
N PRO A 96 -34.04 -29.06 -16.43
CA PRO A 96 -32.60 -29.07 -16.71
C PRO A 96 -32.09 -27.76 -17.35
N ALA A 97 -32.88 -27.16 -18.26
CA ALA A 97 -32.49 -25.91 -18.94
C ALA A 97 -32.47 -24.74 -17.94
N ALA A 98 -33.47 -24.62 -17.07
CA ALA A 98 -33.53 -23.62 -16.03
C ALA A 98 -32.39 -23.82 -15.00
N THR A 99 -32.03 -25.06 -14.66
CA THR A 99 -30.92 -25.38 -13.77
C THR A 99 -29.58 -24.94 -14.35
N ILE A 100 -29.29 -25.21 -15.62
CA ILE A 100 -28.07 -24.76 -16.31
C ILE A 100 -28.04 -23.24 -16.41
N LEU A 101 -29.14 -22.59 -16.71
CA LEU A 101 -29.23 -21.14 -16.79
C LEU A 101 -28.93 -20.51 -15.42
N ALA A 102 -29.49 -21.04 -14.33
CA ALA A 102 -29.24 -20.59 -12.99
C ALA A 102 -27.75 -20.75 -12.59
N GLU A 103 -27.16 -21.92 -12.85
CA GLU A 103 -25.74 -22.19 -12.57
C GLU A 103 -24.84 -21.12 -13.21
N ARG A 104 -25.09 -20.78 -14.48
CA ARG A 104 -24.31 -19.78 -15.22
C ARG A 104 -24.60 -18.35 -14.76
N THR A 105 -25.85 -18.00 -14.49
CA THR A 105 -26.24 -16.67 -14.01
C THR A 105 -25.61 -16.36 -12.65
N LEU A 106 -25.68 -17.31 -11.71
CA LEU A 106 -25.10 -17.16 -10.38
C LEU A 106 -23.58 -17.05 -10.47
N SER A 107 -22.94 -17.88 -11.28
CA SER A 107 -21.50 -17.82 -11.52
C SER A 107 -21.06 -16.50 -12.15
N THR A 108 -21.80 -16.00 -13.13
CA THR A 108 -21.53 -14.69 -13.75
C THR A 108 -21.58 -13.57 -12.71
N ALA A 109 -22.64 -13.54 -11.91
CA ALA A 109 -22.83 -12.52 -10.87
C ALA A 109 -21.70 -12.55 -9.83
N TRP A 110 -21.32 -13.76 -9.38
CA TRP A 110 -20.23 -13.92 -8.43
C TRP A 110 -18.88 -13.49 -9.00
N VAL A 111 -18.53 -13.94 -10.21
CA VAL A 111 -17.27 -13.59 -10.86
C VAL A 111 -17.15 -12.08 -11.06
N ARG A 112 -18.20 -11.43 -11.59
CA ARG A 112 -18.20 -9.98 -11.79
C ARG A 112 -18.03 -9.21 -10.48
N TYR A 113 -18.69 -9.63 -9.41
CA TYR A 113 -18.53 -9.03 -8.09
C TYR A 113 -17.08 -9.18 -7.57
N VAL A 114 -16.50 -10.39 -7.61
CA VAL A 114 -15.14 -10.65 -7.15
C VAL A 114 -14.12 -9.86 -7.96
N GLN A 115 -14.30 -9.79 -9.27
CA GLN A 115 -13.42 -8.98 -10.13
C GLN A 115 -13.49 -7.49 -9.80
N ALA A 116 -14.68 -6.96 -9.55
CA ALA A 116 -14.85 -5.58 -9.13
C ALA A 116 -14.22 -5.32 -7.75
N LEU A 117 -14.36 -6.27 -6.82
CA LEU A 117 -13.81 -6.17 -5.47
C LEU A 117 -12.28 -6.23 -5.44
N LYS A 118 -11.66 -7.06 -6.28
CA LYS A 118 -10.21 -7.34 -6.30
C LYS A 118 -9.43 -6.48 -7.30
N GLN A 119 -9.89 -5.28 -7.60
CA GLN A 119 -9.13 -4.34 -8.43
C GLN A 119 -7.91 -3.80 -7.66
N PRO A 120 -6.77 -3.58 -8.32
CA PRO A 120 -5.67 -2.84 -7.71
C PRO A 120 -6.13 -1.44 -7.28
N THR A 121 -5.64 -0.98 -6.15
CA THR A 121 -5.87 0.41 -5.68
C THR A 121 -5.33 1.40 -6.70
N ARG A 122 -6.15 2.34 -7.11
CA ARG A 122 -5.78 3.36 -8.10
C ARG A 122 -4.70 4.29 -7.56
N GLY A 123 -3.63 4.46 -8.34
CA GLY A 123 -2.49 5.28 -7.98
C GLY A 123 -1.57 4.67 -6.92
N MET A 124 -1.73 3.40 -6.55
CA MET A 124 -0.79 2.73 -5.64
C MET A 124 0.40 2.16 -6.40
N ILE A 125 1.59 2.45 -5.92
CA ILE A 125 2.85 1.90 -6.38
C ILE A 125 3.06 0.55 -5.69
N TYR A 126 3.03 -0.54 -6.46
CA TYR A 126 3.30 -1.88 -5.95
C TYR A 126 4.75 -2.25 -6.26
N ALA A 127 5.59 -2.37 -5.23
CA ALA A 127 6.99 -2.76 -5.40
C ALA A 127 7.14 -4.20 -5.94
N TYR A 128 6.14 -5.05 -5.69
CA TYR A 128 6.13 -6.45 -6.12
C TYR A 128 4.75 -6.85 -6.63
N PRO A 129 4.67 -7.63 -7.75
CA PRO A 129 3.38 -8.10 -8.28
C PRO A 129 2.55 -8.91 -7.29
N VAL A 130 3.19 -9.62 -6.36
CA VAL A 130 2.50 -10.43 -5.32
C VAL A 130 1.69 -9.58 -4.34
N LEU A 131 1.98 -8.28 -4.22
CA LEU A 131 1.23 -7.35 -3.35
C LEU A 131 -0.04 -6.83 -4.03
N GLN A 132 -0.20 -7.03 -5.33
CA GLN A 132 -1.45 -6.72 -6.01
C GLN A 132 -2.52 -7.75 -5.66
N PRO A 133 -3.81 -7.38 -5.67
CA PRO A 133 -4.89 -8.34 -5.49
C PRO A 133 -4.79 -9.49 -6.49
N GLN A 134 -4.89 -10.73 -6.00
CA GLN A 134 -4.75 -11.95 -6.77
C GLN A 134 -6.07 -12.70 -6.91
N GLY A 135 -6.13 -13.68 -7.84
CA GLY A 135 -7.27 -14.57 -7.96
C GLY A 135 -8.46 -13.93 -8.68
N THR A 136 -8.22 -13.20 -9.77
CA THR A 136 -9.23 -12.46 -10.53
C THR A 136 -9.69 -13.15 -11.82
N SER A 137 -9.04 -14.23 -12.25
CA SER A 137 -9.49 -14.99 -13.43
C SER A 137 -10.76 -15.80 -13.14
N VAL A 138 -11.60 -15.96 -14.15
CA VAL A 138 -12.83 -16.77 -14.06
C VAL A 138 -12.55 -18.15 -13.48
N ALA A 139 -11.53 -18.83 -14.01
CA ALA A 139 -11.16 -20.16 -13.55
C ALA A 139 -10.74 -20.18 -12.08
N GLN A 140 -9.91 -19.24 -11.62
CA GLN A 140 -9.49 -19.18 -10.22
C GLN A 140 -10.68 -18.94 -9.29
N ILE A 141 -11.58 -18.00 -9.62
CA ILE A 141 -12.75 -17.67 -8.81
C ILE A 141 -13.68 -18.88 -8.70
N LEU A 142 -14.04 -19.49 -9.83
CA LEU A 142 -15.02 -20.58 -9.84
C LEU A 142 -14.46 -21.90 -9.32
N LEU A 143 -13.20 -22.24 -9.63
CA LEU A 143 -12.57 -23.45 -9.09
C LEU A 143 -12.41 -23.36 -7.57
N THR A 144 -12.04 -22.19 -7.03
CA THR A 144 -11.96 -21.99 -5.58
C THR A 144 -13.35 -22.12 -4.94
N ALA A 145 -14.38 -21.53 -5.54
CA ALA A 145 -15.76 -21.67 -5.06
C ALA A 145 -16.24 -23.14 -5.11
N SER A 146 -15.94 -23.87 -6.20
CA SER A 146 -16.35 -25.27 -6.37
C SER A 146 -15.68 -26.23 -5.39
N ALA A 147 -14.47 -25.90 -4.95
CA ALA A 147 -13.67 -26.69 -3.99
C ALA A 147 -13.98 -26.35 -2.53
N ALA A 148 -14.75 -25.29 -2.26
CA ALA A 148 -15.04 -24.85 -0.90
C ALA A 148 -15.92 -25.88 -0.15
N PRO A 149 -15.61 -26.21 1.11
CA PRO A 149 -16.44 -27.09 1.93
C PRO A 149 -17.85 -26.56 2.18
N SER A 150 -17.98 -25.23 2.32
CA SER A 150 -19.23 -24.49 2.37
C SER A 150 -19.15 -23.32 1.41
N LEU A 151 -20.01 -23.33 0.40
CA LEU A 151 -20.08 -22.24 -0.58
C LEU A 151 -20.51 -20.94 0.09
N GLU A 152 -21.50 -20.96 0.97
CA GLU A 152 -21.97 -19.79 1.71
C GLU A 152 -20.84 -19.12 2.49
N GLN A 153 -20.07 -19.90 3.27
CA GLN A 153 -18.94 -19.38 4.03
C GLN A 153 -17.83 -18.86 3.12
N HIS A 154 -17.61 -19.49 1.98
CA HIS A 154 -16.66 -19.03 1.00
C HIS A 154 -17.05 -17.65 0.44
N LEU A 155 -18.32 -17.46 0.05
CA LEU A 155 -18.81 -16.18 -0.44
C LEU A 155 -18.63 -15.08 0.60
N ALA A 156 -19.00 -15.34 1.85
CA ALA A 156 -18.80 -14.43 2.98
C ALA A 156 -17.32 -14.07 3.17
N SER A 157 -16.45 -15.09 3.18
CA SER A 157 -14.99 -14.88 3.37
C SER A 157 -14.35 -14.06 2.25
N VAL A 158 -14.78 -14.24 1.00
CA VAL A 158 -14.25 -13.45 -0.13
C VAL A 158 -14.78 -12.01 -0.11
N ALA A 159 -16.03 -11.80 0.31
CA ALA A 159 -16.63 -10.48 0.45
C ALA A 159 -16.07 -9.69 1.64
N ASN A 160 -15.41 -10.35 2.58
CA ASN A 160 -14.70 -9.77 3.71
C ASN A 160 -13.25 -9.53 3.31
N VAL A 161 -12.94 -8.29 2.87
CA VAL A 161 -11.64 -7.92 2.27
C VAL A 161 -10.55 -7.84 3.33
N ASN A 162 -10.75 -7.01 4.33
CA ASN A 162 -9.90 -6.85 5.53
C ASN A 162 -10.66 -6.02 6.57
N SER A 163 -10.19 -6.02 7.82
CA SER A 163 -10.90 -5.39 8.93
C SER A 163 -11.12 -3.88 8.77
N VAL A 164 -10.20 -3.15 8.16
CA VAL A 164 -10.35 -1.71 7.90
C VAL A 164 -11.43 -1.45 6.85
N TYR A 165 -11.40 -2.21 5.77
CA TYR A 165 -12.39 -2.14 4.69
C TYR A 165 -13.80 -2.44 5.21
N GLU A 166 -13.95 -3.57 5.93
CA GLU A 166 -15.22 -4.01 6.49
C GLU A 166 -15.82 -2.99 7.44
N GLN A 167 -15.00 -2.46 8.35
CA GLN A 167 -15.46 -1.47 9.31
C GLN A 167 -16.05 -0.22 8.64
N LEU A 168 -15.38 0.31 7.62
CA LEU A 168 -15.86 1.49 6.88
C LEU A 168 -17.13 1.18 6.09
N ARG A 169 -17.11 0.10 5.29
CA ARG A 169 -18.23 -0.32 4.44
C ARG A 169 -19.49 -0.63 5.25
N ASP A 170 -19.34 -1.47 6.28
CA ASP A 170 -20.50 -1.98 7.02
C ASP A 170 -21.14 -0.90 7.90
N THR A 171 -20.34 0.02 8.45
CA THR A 171 -20.87 1.21 9.12
C THR A 171 -21.67 2.07 8.16
N ALA A 172 -21.11 2.38 6.98
CA ALA A 172 -21.80 3.18 5.97
C ALA A 172 -23.09 2.51 5.47
N PHE A 173 -23.05 1.19 5.26
CA PHE A 173 -24.23 0.43 4.83
C PHE A 173 -25.32 0.41 5.90
N ALA A 174 -24.97 0.24 7.17
CA ALA A 174 -25.91 0.30 8.29
C ALA A 174 -26.57 1.69 8.42
N GLU A 175 -25.79 2.76 8.26
CA GLU A 175 -26.33 4.13 8.24
C GLU A 175 -27.28 4.34 7.04
N ALA A 176 -26.92 3.81 5.87
CA ALA A 176 -27.77 3.87 4.67
C ALA A 176 -29.10 3.16 4.87
N GLN A 177 -29.09 1.97 5.47
CA GLN A 177 -30.30 1.23 5.81
C GLN A 177 -31.19 1.99 6.81
N ALA A 178 -30.58 2.58 7.83
CA ALA A 178 -31.31 3.34 8.85
C ALA A 178 -31.95 4.63 8.31
N THR A 179 -31.34 5.25 7.29
CA THR A 179 -31.82 6.51 6.68
C THR A 179 -32.64 6.28 5.41
N GLY A 180 -32.62 5.08 4.83
CA GLY A 180 -33.22 4.76 3.52
C GLY A 180 -32.43 5.31 2.33
N ASN A 181 -31.28 5.96 2.53
CA ASN A 181 -30.44 6.47 1.44
C ASN A 181 -29.39 5.44 1.05
N MET A 182 -29.70 4.61 0.04
CA MET A 182 -28.84 3.53 -0.43
C MET A 182 -27.75 3.96 -1.43
N THR A 183 -27.53 5.28 -1.59
CA THR A 183 -26.46 5.80 -2.47
C THR A 183 -25.18 6.01 -1.63
N PRO A 184 -24.07 5.30 -1.91
CA PRO A 184 -22.84 5.47 -1.17
C PRO A 184 -22.20 6.84 -1.44
N ASP A 185 -21.62 7.45 -0.42
CA ASP A 185 -20.83 8.68 -0.56
C ASP A 185 -19.60 8.40 -1.43
N PRO A 186 -19.31 9.20 -2.48
CA PRO A 186 -18.11 9.04 -3.30
C PRO A 186 -16.80 9.04 -2.50
N ARG A 187 -16.74 9.77 -1.37
CA ARG A 187 -15.58 9.79 -0.48
C ARG A 187 -15.38 8.44 0.20
N LEU A 188 -16.45 7.75 0.60
CA LEU A 188 -16.36 6.39 1.10
C LEU A 188 -15.74 5.48 0.05
N LEU A 189 -16.24 5.51 -1.19
CA LEU A 189 -15.73 4.66 -2.27
C LEU A 189 -14.25 4.92 -2.57
N ALA A 190 -13.80 6.19 -2.52
CA ALA A 190 -12.39 6.54 -2.66
C ALA A 190 -11.54 5.97 -1.52
N ASN A 191 -12.04 5.99 -0.29
CA ASN A 191 -11.35 5.40 0.85
C ASN A 191 -11.31 3.88 0.79
N LEU A 192 -12.41 3.23 0.42
CA LEU A 192 -12.45 1.77 0.24
C LEU A 192 -11.49 1.32 -0.87
N ASP A 193 -11.39 2.07 -1.96
CA ASP A 193 -10.39 1.80 -3.00
C ASP A 193 -8.97 1.79 -2.45
N ARG A 194 -8.61 2.72 -1.55
CA ARG A 194 -7.27 2.86 -0.96
C ARG A 194 -6.93 1.81 0.10
N VAL A 195 -7.92 1.20 0.73
CA VAL A 195 -7.69 0.17 1.76
C VAL A 195 -7.96 -1.25 1.28
N ARG A 196 -8.48 -1.43 0.05
CA ARG A 196 -8.80 -2.78 -0.48
C ARG A 196 -7.58 -3.68 -0.67
N SER A 197 -6.39 -3.09 -0.87
CA SER A 197 -5.14 -3.82 -1.05
C SER A 197 -4.47 -4.23 0.25
N LEU A 198 -5.01 -3.84 1.41
CA LEU A 198 -4.48 -4.27 2.70
C LEU A 198 -4.74 -5.76 2.94
N PRO A 199 -3.80 -6.51 3.54
CA PRO A 199 -3.99 -7.91 3.85
C PRO A 199 -5.10 -8.13 4.88
N ALA A 200 -5.89 -9.20 4.69
CA ALA A 200 -6.86 -9.65 5.71
C ALA A 200 -6.18 -10.36 6.89
N LYS A 201 -5.03 -10.99 6.65
CA LYS A 201 -4.28 -11.79 7.62
C LYS A 201 -2.79 -11.52 7.53
N GLY A 202 -2.05 -12.03 8.52
CA GLY A 202 -0.62 -11.88 8.60
C GLY A 202 -0.21 -10.56 9.25
N ARG A 203 1.09 -10.34 9.25
CA ARG A 203 1.74 -9.19 9.89
C ARG A 203 2.02 -8.12 8.85
N PHE A 204 1.62 -6.87 9.10
CA PHE A 204 1.94 -5.75 8.23
C PHE A 204 1.93 -4.42 8.97
N ILE A 205 2.56 -3.42 8.35
CA ILE A 205 2.57 -2.02 8.78
C ILE A 205 1.62 -1.23 7.89
N LEU A 206 0.74 -0.44 8.50
CA LEU A 206 -0.10 0.54 7.81
C LEU A 206 0.34 1.94 8.22
N VAL A 207 0.74 2.76 7.25
CA VAL A 207 0.93 4.20 7.43
C VAL A 207 -0.22 4.92 6.75
N ASP A 208 -1.00 5.63 7.53
CA ASP A 208 -2.11 6.45 7.05
C ASP A 208 -1.73 7.93 7.09
N SER A 209 -1.54 8.53 5.90
CA SER A 209 -1.19 9.95 5.78
C SER A 209 -2.36 10.88 6.08
N GLY A 210 -3.61 10.41 6.00
CA GLY A 210 -4.80 11.18 6.33
C GLY A 210 -4.91 11.50 7.81
N SER A 211 -4.69 10.51 8.66
CA SER A 211 -4.67 10.66 10.13
C SER A 211 -3.27 10.95 10.68
N SER A 212 -2.22 10.82 9.86
CA SER A 212 -0.82 10.86 10.28
C SER A 212 -0.52 9.85 11.40
N MET A 213 -0.95 8.60 11.20
CA MET A 213 -0.74 7.49 12.11
C MET A 213 -0.07 6.31 11.41
N LEU A 214 0.78 5.60 12.16
CA LEU A 214 1.28 4.28 11.81
C LEU A 214 0.60 3.27 12.73
N THR A 215 0.10 2.18 12.15
CA THR A 215 -0.55 1.08 12.89
C THR A 215 0.11 -0.24 12.54
N LEU A 216 0.36 -1.06 13.54
CA LEU A 216 0.91 -2.41 13.44
C LEU A 216 -0.24 -3.42 13.50
N TYR A 217 -0.34 -4.26 12.48
CA TYR A 217 -1.38 -5.28 12.38
C TYR A 217 -0.81 -6.70 12.47
N GLN A 218 -1.61 -7.59 13.06
CA GLN A 218 -1.41 -9.03 13.04
C GLN A 218 -2.77 -9.73 12.91
N ASP A 219 -2.94 -10.52 11.84
CA ASP A 219 -4.14 -11.31 11.57
C ASP A 219 -5.47 -10.52 11.65
N GLY A 220 -5.45 -9.31 11.06
CA GLY A 220 -6.59 -8.40 11.00
C GLY A 220 -6.83 -7.58 12.28
N GLN A 221 -6.02 -7.78 13.32
CA GLN A 221 -6.12 -7.03 14.58
C GLN A 221 -5.03 -5.96 14.67
N GLN A 222 -5.41 -4.78 15.14
CA GLN A 222 -4.48 -3.73 15.50
C GLN A 222 -3.78 -4.10 16.81
N LEU A 223 -2.44 -4.19 16.78
CA LEU A 223 -1.63 -4.47 17.97
C LEU A 223 -1.12 -3.21 18.65
N ASP A 224 -0.68 -2.24 17.88
CA ASP A 224 -0.10 -0.99 18.37
C ASP A 224 -0.27 0.12 17.34
N SER A 225 -0.14 1.37 17.79
CA SER A 225 -0.12 2.52 16.91
C SER A 225 0.77 3.64 17.46
N MET A 226 1.29 4.48 16.55
CA MET A 226 2.07 5.64 16.89
C MET A 226 1.85 6.76 15.89
N LYS A 227 2.15 7.98 16.29
CA LYS A 227 2.08 9.14 15.40
C LYS A 227 3.20 9.09 14.38
N VAL A 228 2.90 9.64 13.20
CA VAL A 228 3.90 9.88 12.15
C VAL A 228 3.83 11.33 11.66
N ILE A 229 4.91 11.76 11.00
CA ILE A 229 4.94 12.99 10.20
C ILE A 229 5.04 12.56 8.76
N THR A 230 4.09 12.98 7.94
CA THR A 230 3.96 12.62 6.52
C THR A 230 4.16 13.83 5.62
N GLY A 231 4.12 13.64 4.31
CA GLY A 231 4.36 14.69 3.32
C GLY A 231 3.37 15.84 3.40
N THR A 232 3.81 17.03 2.96
CA THR A 232 2.93 18.19 2.75
C THR A 232 1.99 17.96 1.57
N GLN A 233 1.08 18.90 1.34
CA GLN A 233 0.20 18.86 0.15
C GLN A 233 1.00 18.93 -1.15
N GLU A 234 2.08 19.72 -1.18
CA GLU A 234 2.94 19.91 -2.35
C GLU A 234 3.86 18.72 -2.60
N LEU A 235 4.25 18.01 -1.55
CA LEU A 235 5.13 16.83 -1.56
C LEU A 235 4.50 15.69 -0.75
N PRO A 236 3.37 15.15 -1.23
CA PRO A 236 2.60 14.17 -0.46
C PRO A 236 3.37 12.85 -0.31
N THR A 237 3.11 12.14 0.78
CA THR A 237 3.53 10.74 0.91
C THR A 237 2.71 9.89 -0.06
N PRO A 238 3.33 9.20 -1.03
CA PRO A 238 2.62 8.44 -2.05
C PRO A 238 1.95 7.17 -1.48
N LEU A 239 0.98 6.65 -2.22
CA LEU A 239 0.41 5.32 -1.95
C LEU A 239 1.40 4.26 -2.40
N ILE A 240 1.89 3.44 -1.47
CA ILE A 240 2.91 2.42 -1.73
C ILE A 240 2.53 1.12 -1.03
N ALA A 241 2.64 0.01 -1.74
CA ALA A 241 2.66 -1.35 -1.19
C ALA A 241 4.04 -1.95 -1.42
N SER A 242 4.75 -2.29 -0.35
CA SER A 242 6.12 -2.80 -0.42
C SER A 242 6.41 -3.81 0.70
N VAL A 243 7.65 -4.29 0.78
CA VAL A 243 8.11 -5.21 1.83
C VAL A 243 9.41 -4.68 2.42
N MET A 244 9.47 -4.58 3.73
CA MET A 244 10.66 -4.21 4.48
C MET A 244 11.45 -5.47 4.84
N TYR A 245 12.75 -5.51 4.50
CA TYR A 245 13.61 -6.67 4.73
C TYR A 245 14.70 -6.45 5.76
N TYR A 246 15.06 -5.21 6.04
CA TYR A 246 16.09 -4.84 7.00
C TYR A 246 15.83 -3.46 7.59
N ILE A 247 16.51 -3.18 8.68
CA ILE A 247 16.60 -1.85 9.26
C ILE A 247 18.06 -1.36 9.20
N THR A 248 18.25 -0.04 9.17
CA THR A 248 19.60 0.56 9.15
C THR A 248 19.80 1.39 10.41
N TYR A 249 20.88 1.11 11.12
CA TYR A 249 21.34 1.90 12.27
C TYR A 249 22.31 2.98 11.83
N ASN A 250 22.32 4.08 12.57
CA ASN A 250 23.22 5.20 12.34
C ASN A 250 23.28 5.63 10.87
N PRO A 251 22.12 5.93 10.24
CA PRO A 251 22.07 6.21 8.81
C PRO A 251 22.76 7.55 8.51
N TYR A 252 23.43 7.64 7.36
CA TYR A 252 23.66 8.93 6.73
C TYR A 252 22.35 9.52 6.23
N TRP A 253 22.17 10.82 6.36
CA TRP A 253 21.13 11.51 5.63
C TRP A 253 21.71 12.10 4.35
N HIS A 254 21.19 11.69 3.22
CA HIS A 254 21.49 12.26 1.92
C HIS A 254 20.54 13.41 1.66
N ALA A 255 21.06 14.64 1.67
CA ALA A 255 20.23 15.84 1.52
C ALA A 255 19.70 15.96 0.08
N PRO A 256 18.37 16.02 -0.12
CA PRO A 256 17.79 16.29 -1.43
C PRO A 256 18.23 17.67 -1.95
N ASP A 257 18.45 17.79 -3.27
CA ASP A 257 18.94 19.02 -3.91
C ASP A 257 18.14 20.27 -3.53
N HIS A 258 16.82 20.16 -3.49
CA HIS A 258 15.97 21.29 -3.10
C HIS A 258 16.19 21.75 -1.66
N LEU A 259 16.58 20.86 -0.72
CA LEU A 259 16.93 21.23 0.65
C LEU A 259 18.36 21.79 0.75
N VAL A 260 19.27 21.31 -0.09
CA VAL A 260 20.58 21.93 -0.23
C VAL A 260 20.42 23.40 -0.65
N ARG A 261 19.62 23.64 -1.68
CA ARG A 261 19.38 24.99 -2.25
C ARG A 261 18.59 25.91 -1.32
N LYS A 262 17.49 25.42 -0.74
CA LYS A 262 16.56 26.26 0.02
C LYS A 262 16.89 26.39 1.51
N THR A 263 17.75 25.51 2.04
CA THR A 263 18.03 25.45 3.49
C THR A 263 19.51 25.44 3.78
N ILE A 264 20.26 24.44 3.29
CA ILE A 264 21.66 24.27 3.71
C ILE A 264 22.54 25.41 3.18
N ALA A 265 22.53 25.65 1.89
CA ALA A 265 23.38 26.68 1.28
C ALA A 265 23.06 28.10 1.80
N PRO A 266 21.79 28.55 1.91
CA PRO A 266 21.47 29.82 2.55
C PRO A 266 21.98 29.93 4.00
N ASN A 267 21.83 28.85 4.81
CA ASN A 267 22.34 28.85 6.18
C ASN A 267 23.88 28.93 6.23
N VAL A 268 24.59 28.28 5.30
CA VAL A 268 26.04 28.40 5.20
C VAL A 268 26.45 29.85 4.83
N ILE A 269 25.72 30.48 3.93
CA ILE A 269 25.98 31.90 3.56
C ILE A 269 25.76 32.83 4.75
N HIS A 270 24.71 32.60 5.55
CA HIS A 270 24.33 33.46 6.66
C HIS A 270 25.15 33.21 7.94
N LEU A 271 25.36 31.94 8.30
CA LEU A 271 25.92 31.49 9.58
C LEU A 271 27.37 31.03 9.44
N GLY A 272 27.88 30.95 8.21
CA GLY A 272 29.23 30.49 7.91
C GLY A 272 29.40 28.96 7.95
N LEU A 273 30.62 28.51 7.66
CA LEU A 273 30.97 27.08 7.63
C LEU A 273 30.91 26.40 9.01
N SER A 274 30.84 27.18 10.10
CA SER A 274 30.60 26.62 11.44
C SER A 274 29.24 25.90 11.53
N TYR A 275 28.20 26.47 10.91
CA TYR A 275 26.91 25.81 10.78
C TYR A 275 27.02 24.45 10.06
N PHE A 276 27.71 24.41 8.93
CA PHE A 276 27.90 23.19 8.13
C PHE A 276 28.59 22.09 8.94
N LYS A 277 29.69 22.43 9.61
CA LYS A 277 30.45 21.50 10.42
C LYS A 277 29.69 21.03 11.67
N SER A 278 29.00 21.93 12.38
CA SER A 278 28.27 21.58 13.60
C SER A 278 27.09 20.63 13.34
N HIS A 279 26.55 20.65 12.12
CA HIS A 279 25.50 19.73 11.70
C HIS A 279 26.04 18.42 11.11
N GLY A 280 27.36 18.22 11.06
CA GLY A 280 27.97 17.01 10.54
C GLY A 280 27.78 16.80 9.04
N TYR A 281 27.69 17.90 8.26
CA TYR A 281 27.57 17.81 6.82
C TYR A 281 28.93 17.60 6.14
N ASP A 282 28.94 16.75 5.10
CA ASP A 282 30.02 16.59 4.14
C ASP A 282 29.51 16.92 2.74
N VAL A 283 30.32 17.62 1.93
CA VAL A 283 30.16 17.67 0.48
C VAL A 283 30.91 16.50 -0.10
N ILE A 284 30.27 15.70 -0.96
CA ILE A 284 30.86 14.50 -1.55
C ILE A 284 30.80 14.56 -3.08
N ASP A 285 31.76 13.88 -3.73
CA ASP A 285 31.85 13.84 -5.19
C ASP A 285 30.79 12.93 -5.82
N GLU A 286 30.49 11.81 -5.18
CA GLU A 286 29.52 10.82 -5.67
C GLU A 286 28.75 10.12 -4.54
N TRP A 287 27.63 9.49 -4.91
CA TRP A 287 26.86 8.60 -4.02
C TRP A 287 27.46 7.19 -4.06
N SER A 288 28.51 6.95 -3.25
CA SER A 288 29.15 5.65 -3.11
C SER A 288 29.38 5.32 -1.62
N GLU A 289 29.83 4.10 -1.34
CA GLU A 289 30.17 3.70 0.04
C GLU A 289 31.37 4.50 0.59
N ASN A 290 32.33 4.83 -0.26
CA ASN A 290 33.55 5.55 0.10
C ASN A 290 33.80 6.77 -0.81
N PRO A 291 32.95 7.81 -0.75
CA PRO A 291 33.08 8.99 -1.58
C PRO A 291 34.25 9.87 -1.10
N ASN A 292 34.85 10.60 -2.02
CA ASN A 292 35.78 11.66 -1.62
C ASN A 292 35.03 12.85 -1.03
N VAL A 293 35.55 13.35 0.11
CA VAL A 293 34.99 14.54 0.75
C VAL A 293 35.66 15.78 0.14
N ILE A 294 34.84 16.71 -0.34
CA ILE A 294 35.27 17.98 -0.93
C ILE A 294 35.36 19.04 0.17
N ASP A 295 36.42 19.83 0.18
CA ASP A 295 36.55 20.94 1.17
C ASP A 295 35.39 21.94 0.96
N PRO A 296 34.52 22.15 1.96
CA PRO A 296 33.41 23.08 1.85
C PRO A 296 33.83 24.55 1.65
N LYS A 297 35.11 24.89 1.88
CA LYS A 297 35.66 26.20 1.57
C LYS A 297 35.82 26.46 0.08
N SER A 298 35.96 25.42 -0.73
CA SER A 298 36.10 25.52 -2.20
C SER A 298 34.75 25.66 -2.91
N ILE A 299 33.64 25.57 -2.19
CA ILE A 299 32.29 25.57 -2.77
C ILE A 299 31.78 27.02 -2.96
N ASP A 300 31.22 27.30 -4.12
CA ASP A 300 30.39 28.49 -4.33
C ASP A 300 28.97 28.27 -3.79
N TRP A 301 28.80 28.59 -2.50
CA TRP A 301 27.51 28.45 -1.82
C TRP A 301 26.42 29.36 -2.37
N LYS A 302 26.79 30.51 -3.02
CA LYS A 302 25.82 31.37 -3.69
C LYS A 302 25.26 30.71 -4.94
N ALA A 303 26.14 30.09 -5.73
CA ALA A 303 25.74 29.32 -6.91
C ALA A 303 24.89 28.10 -6.52
N ALA A 304 25.22 27.43 -5.40
CA ALA A 304 24.42 26.35 -4.85
C ALA A 304 23.01 26.82 -4.43
N ALA A 305 22.90 27.93 -3.71
CA ALA A 305 21.62 28.51 -3.31
C ALA A 305 20.78 28.97 -4.52
N ALA A 306 21.43 29.50 -5.56
CA ALA A 306 20.79 29.89 -6.82
C ALA A 306 20.35 28.70 -7.69
N GLY A 307 20.85 27.49 -7.40
CA GLY A 307 20.56 26.27 -8.16
C GLY A 307 21.34 26.11 -9.45
N THR A 308 22.42 26.89 -9.63
CA THR A 308 23.35 26.77 -10.75
C THR A 308 24.51 25.81 -10.47
N LEU A 309 24.69 25.42 -9.19
CA LEU A 309 25.63 24.41 -8.74
C LEU A 309 24.88 23.36 -7.93
N HIS A 310 24.83 22.11 -8.42
CA HIS A 310 24.24 20.97 -7.71
C HIS A 310 25.31 20.28 -6.85
N LEU A 311 25.02 20.15 -5.57
CA LEU A 311 25.93 19.54 -4.60
C LEU A 311 25.33 18.24 -4.05
N LYS A 312 26.16 17.23 -3.90
CA LYS A 312 25.84 16.05 -3.11
C LYS A 312 26.28 16.29 -1.68
N ILE A 313 25.33 16.45 -0.78
CA ILE A 313 25.57 16.66 0.65
C ILE A 313 25.00 15.50 1.43
N ARG A 314 25.85 14.90 2.29
CA ARG A 314 25.39 13.92 3.29
C ARG A 314 25.57 14.50 4.69
N GLN A 315 24.76 14.06 5.63
CA GLN A 315 24.91 14.35 7.05
C GLN A 315 25.32 13.08 7.77
N ALA A 316 26.40 13.16 8.52
CA ALA A 316 26.90 12.03 9.32
C ALA A 316 25.94 11.64 10.45
N PRO A 317 25.97 10.37 10.92
CA PRO A 317 25.25 9.95 12.11
C PRO A 317 25.60 10.85 13.31
N GLY A 318 24.60 11.15 14.13
CA GLY A 318 24.77 11.99 15.30
C GLY A 318 23.44 12.55 15.81
N PRO A 319 23.47 13.29 16.93
CA PRO A 319 22.26 13.77 17.59
C PRO A 319 21.47 14.80 16.78
N LEU A 320 22.09 15.43 15.78
CA LEU A 320 21.44 16.38 14.87
C LEU A 320 21.11 15.77 13.51
N ASN A 321 21.39 14.47 13.30
CA ASN A 321 21.08 13.82 12.02
C ASN A 321 19.58 13.81 11.76
N SER A 322 19.18 14.31 10.60
CA SER A 322 17.77 14.40 10.19
C SER A 322 17.03 13.06 10.13
N MET A 323 17.79 11.94 10.00
CA MET A 323 17.28 10.57 10.00
C MET A 323 17.17 9.96 11.39
N GLY A 324 17.64 10.65 12.44
CA GLY A 324 17.78 10.08 13.77
C GLY A 324 18.73 8.89 13.81
N ILE A 325 18.39 7.86 14.58
CA ILE A 325 19.25 6.68 14.81
C ILE A 325 18.85 5.45 14.00
N LEU A 326 17.64 5.43 13.43
CA LEU A 326 17.08 4.28 12.70
C LEU A 326 16.40 4.72 11.41
N LYS A 327 16.67 3.98 10.33
CA LYS A 327 16.00 4.07 9.05
C LYS A 327 15.38 2.70 8.71
N PHE A 328 14.19 2.71 8.17
CA PHE A 328 13.41 1.53 7.77
C PHE A 328 13.12 1.63 6.27
N PRO A 329 14.06 1.18 5.44
CA PRO A 329 13.92 1.25 3.99
C PRO A 329 13.05 0.12 3.46
N PHE A 330 12.39 0.38 2.35
CA PHE A 330 11.63 -0.60 1.56
C PHE A 330 11.68 -0.21 0.08
N PRO A 331 11.73 -1.17 -0.84
CA PRO A 331 11.78 -0.90 -2.28
C PRO A 331 10.58 -0.10 -2.77
N ASN A 332 10.83 0.98 -3.50
CA ASN A 332 9.82 1.76 -4.23
C ASN A 332 10.53 2.72 -5.20
N THR A 333 9.78 3.28 -6.17
CA THR A 333 10.30 4.18 -7.21
C THR A 333 10.43 5.64 -6.76
N GLU A 334 9.90 6.00 -5.58
CA GLU A 334 9.83 7.37 -5.08
C GLU A 334 10.85 7.68 -3.97
N ASP A 335 11.77 6.75 -3.70
CA ASP A 335 12.79 6.88 -2.62
C ASP A 335 12.19 7.20 -1.24
N ILE A 336 10.99 6.69 -0.97
CA ILE A 336 10.31 6.84 0.31
C ILE A 336 10.78 5.77 1.29
N TYR A 337 10.97 6.18 2.54
CA TYR A 337 11.30 5.30 3.66
C TYR A 337 10.72 5.85 4.97
N LEU A 338 10.65 4.98 6.00
CA LEU A 338 10.38 5.43 7.36
C LEU A 338 11.71 5.70 8.07
N HIS A 339 11.74 6.67 8.97
CA HIS A 339 12.94 6.99 9.73
C HIS A 339 12.63 7.68 11.07
N ASP A 340 13.58 7.63 11.96
CA ASP A 340 13.62 8.40 13.20
C ASP A 340 13.86 9.90 12.91
N THR A 341 13.81 10.72 13.93
CA THR A 341 14.06 12.17 13.83
C THR A 341 14.52 12.73 15.18
N PRO A 342 15.43 13.71 15.22
CA PRO A 342 15.76 14.42 16.44
C PRO A 342 14.65 15.40 16.88
N ASP A 343 13.73 15.76 15.99
CA ASP A 343 12.69 16.78 16.22
C ASP A 343 11.38 16.15 16.70
N HIS A 344 11.39 15.57 17.90
CA HIS A 344 10.23 14.91 18.50
C HIS A 344 9.09 15.88 18.87
N ALA A 345 9.39 17.18 19.05
CA ALA A 345 8.37 18.18 19.43
C ALA A 345 7.25 18.29 18.38
N LYS A 346 7.56 18.02 17.11
CA LYS A 346 6.58 18.07 16.02
C LYS A 346 5.47 17.01 16.10
N PHE A 347 5.67 15.92 16.84
CA PHE A 347 4.61 14.93 17.04
C PHE A 347 3.49 15.42 17.96
N ALA A 348 3.69 16.52 18.71
CA ALA A 348 2.64 17.17 19.49
C ALA A 348 1.68 18.02 18.65
N LEU A 349 2.04 18.33 17.40
CA LEU A 349 1.22 19.15 16.52
C LEU A 349 -0.02 18.37 16.05
N ALA A 350 -1.12 19.08 15.89
CA ALA A 350 -2.37 18.55 15.33
C ALA A 350 -2.21 18.20 13.85
N ASN A 351 -1.62 19.11 13.07
CA ASN A 351 -1.25 18.84 11.67
C ASN A 351 0.21 18.33 11.62
N ARG A 352 0.39 17.13 11.11
CA ARG A 352 1.69 16.48 10.97
C ARG A 352 2.07 16.17 9.51
N ASN A 353 1.42 16.83 8.54
CA ASN A 353 1.81 16.79 7.14
C ASN A 353 2.93 17.82 6.87
N LEU A 354 4.17 17.49 7.28
CA LEU A 354 5.29 18.43 7.37
C LEU A 354 6.58 17.95 6.71
N SER A 355 6.59 16.73 6.13
CA SER A 355 7.78 16.18 5.46
C SER A 355 7.75 16.43 3.94
N ASN A 356 8.82 16.03 3.27
CA ASN A 356 8.93 16.05 1.81
C ASN A 356 8.57 14.69 1.18
N GLY A 357 7.68 13.93 1.82
CA GLY A 357 7.20 12.62 1.38
C GLY A 357 7.61 11.47 2.27
N CYS A 358 8.86 11.40 2.75
CA CYS A 358 9.30 10.39 3.72
C CYS A 358 8.54 10.48 5.04
N VAL A 359 8.48 9.39 5.78
CA VAL A 359 7.67 9.25 6.99
C VAL A 359 8.57 9.24 8.22
N ARG A 360 8.42 10.25 9.11
CA ARG A 360 9.07 10.27 10.41
C ARG A 360 8.20 9.54 11.42
N VAL A 361 8.79 8.64 12.21
CA VAL A 361 8.06 7.86 13.22
C VAL A 361 8.30 8.41 14.63
N GLU A 362 7.25 8.45 15.46
CA GLU A 362 7.30 8.99 16.82
C GLU A 362 8.24 8.18 17.72
N ASP A 363 8.27 6.86 17.57
CA ASP A 363 9.09 5.95 18.37
C ASP A 363 9.72 4.87 17.47
N ALA A 364 10.87 5.24 16.88
CA ALA A 364 11.61 4.35 15.99
C ALA A 364 12.14 3.10 16.73
N LYS A 365 12.46 3.20 18.03
CA LYS A 365 12.91 2.05 18.82
C LYS A 365 11.77 1.06 19.03
N ARG A 366 10.54 1.52 19.29
CA ARG A 366 9.36 0.68 19.46
C ARG A 366 9.02 -0.04 18.15
N LEU A 367 9.05 0.67 17.02
CA LEU A 367 8.89 0.06 15.69
C LEU A 367 10.00 -0.97 15.42
N GLY A 368 11.26 -0.63 15.70
CA GLY A 368 12.40 -1.56 15.56
C GLY A 368 12.26 -2.80 16.42
N ARG A 369 11.83 -2.67 17.67
CA ARG A 369 11.54 -3.80 18.57
C ARG A 369 10.47 -4.71 18.00
N TRP A 370 9.40 -4.15 17.49
CA TRP A 370 8.33 -4.94 16.86
C TRP A 370 8.83 -5.69 15.63
N LEU A 371 9.67 -5.07 14.80
CA LEU A 371 10.23 -5.68 13.60
C LEU A 371 11.22 -6.81 13.91
N LEU A 372 12.13 -6.59 14.86
CA LEU A 372 13.21 -7.52 15.23
C LEU A 372 12.75 -8.61 16.21
N GLY A 373 11.71 -8.36 17.01
CA GLY A 373 11.31 -9.21 18.14
C GLY A 373 12.16 -9.00 19.41
N HIS A 374 13.09 -8.07 19.40
CA HIS A 374 13.96 -7.68 20.52
C HIS A 374 14.31 -6.19 20.42
N ASP A 375 14.89 -5.63 21.48
CA ASP A 375 15.30 -4.23 21.49
C ASP A 375 16.31 -3.94 20.37
N PRO A 376 16.12 -2.83 19.61
CA PRO A 376 17.02 -2.45 18.55
C PRO A 376 18.30 -1.84 19.16
N VAL A 377 19.33 -2.64 19.23
CA VAL A 377 20.67 -2.23 19.67
C VAL A 377 21.61 -2.25 18.46
N SER A 378 22.34 -1.17 18.23
CA SER A 378 23.30 -1.10 17.14
C SER A 378 24.41 -2.14 17.34
N PRO A 379 24.70 -3.00 16.36
CA PRO A 379 25.69 -4.06 16.51
C PRO A 379 27.15 -3.59 16.63
N GLY A 380 27.47 -2.31 16.38
CA GLY A 380 28.85 -1.86 16.43
C GLY A 380 29.07 -0.35 16.43
N GLY A 381 28.04 0.47 16.38
CA GLY A 381 28.17 1.94 16.33
C GLY A 381 28.66 2.51 14.98
N GLU A 382 28.95 1.67 14.02
CA GLU A 382 29.33 2.07 12.66
C GLU A 382 28.13 2.69 11.91
N ALA A 383 28.44 3.63 11.02
CA ALA A 383 27.43 4.22 10.14
C ALA A 383 26.84 3.17 9.17
N GLU A 384 25.58 3.36 8.77
CA GLU A 384 24.87 2.51 7.78
C GLU A 384 24.82 1.02 8.12
N THR A 385 24.91 0.66 9.42
CA THR A 385 24.86 -0.76 9.83
C THR A 385 23.47 -1.35 9.54
N ARG A 386 23.41 -2.34 8.65
CA ARG A 386 22.16 -3.02 8.24
C ARG A 386 21.95 -4.29 9.07
N VAL A 387 20.74 -4.45 9.58
CA VAL A 387 20.30 -5.66 10.28
C VAL A 387 19.09 -6.23 9.58
N GLN A 388 19.22 -7.48 9.10
CA GLN A 388 18.17 -8.18 8.38
C GLN A 388 17.01 -8.56 9.33
N LEU A 389 15.78 -8.46 8.85
CA LEU A 389 14.62 -9.00 9.53
C LEU A 389 14.56 -10.52 9.33
N SER A 390 14.06 -11.23 10.32
CA SER A 390 13.85 -12.70 10.23
C SER A 390 12.89 -13.09 9.10
N GLN A 391 11.98 -12.18 8.75
CA GLN A 391 11.05 -12.30 7.62
C GLN A 391 10.74 -10.91 7.05
N GLY A 392 10.47 -10.85 5.74
CA GLY A 392 9.99 -9.64 5.12
C GLY A 392 8.67 -9.20 5.73
N THR A 393 8.56 -7.92 6.08
CA THR A 393 7.33 -7.36 6.66
C THR A 393 6.66 -6.44 5.64
N PRO A 394 5.45 -6.77 5.16
CA PRO A 394 4.69 -5.91 4.26
C PRO A 394 4.41 -4.55 4.90
N ILE A 395 4.52 -3.50 4.10
CA ILE A 395 4.21 -2.13 4.48
C ILE A 395 3.32 -1.49 3.43
N TYR A 396 2.29 -0.81 3.91
CA TYR A 396 1.33 -0.07 3.08
C TYR A 396 1.29 1.38 3.54
N LEU A 397 1.66 2.29 2.64
CA LEU A 397 1.43 3.72 2.81
C LEU A 397 0.14 4.04 2.08
N THR A 398 -0.83 4.59 2.79
CA THR A 398 -2.14 4.93 2.25
C THR A 398 -2.61 6.29 2.74
N TYR A 399 -3.82 6.69 2.34
CA TYR A 399 -4.42 7.95 2.70
C TYR A 399 -5.90 7.73 3.01
N ILE A 400 -6.25 7.69 4.29
CA ILE A 400 -7.60 7.38 4.76
C ILE A 400 -8.18 8.64 5.39
N THR A 401 -9.22 9.20 4.77
CA THR A 401 -9.99 10.31 5.33
C THR A 401 -11.24 9.84 6.06
N ALA A 402 -11.82 8.69 5.64
CA ALA A 402 -12.96 8.08 6.30
C ALA A 402 -12.56 7.37 7.60
N GLN A 403 -13.30 7.59 8.66
CA GLN A 403 -13.10 6.97 9.97
C GLN A 403 -14.43 6.59 10.60
N VAL A 404 -14.43 5.54 11.42
CA VAL A 404 -15.58 5.21 12.26
C VAL A 404 -15.31 5.72 13.67
N ARG A 405 -16.16 6.63 14.13
CA ARG A 405 -16.13 7.19 15.49
C ARG A 405 -17.51 7.05 16.13
N ASP A 406 -17.57 6.46 17.30
CA ASP A 406 -18.82 6.24 18.02
C ASP A 406 -19.89 5.54 17.18
N GLY A 407 -19.46 4.55 16.36
CA GLY A 407 -20.34 3.79 15.47
C GLY A 407 -20.86 4.57 14.26
N LYS A 408 -20.31 5.74 13.96
CA LYS A 408 -20.70 6.58 12.83
C LYS A 408 -19.54 6.81 11.87
N LEU A 409 -19.85 6.91 10.60
CA LEU A 409 -18.88 7.29 9.58
C LEU A 409 -18.61 8.80 9.63
N THR A 410 -17.34 9.18 9.74
CA THR A 410 -16.89 10.57 9.76
C THR A 410 -15.73 10.74 8.80
N TYR A 411 -15.43 11.99 8.41
CA TYR A 411 -14.36 12.28 7.47
C TYR A 411 -13.40 13.33 8.01
N LEU A 412 -12.11 13.05 7.88
CA LEU A 412 -11.03 14.02 8.06
C LEU A 412 -10.99 14.99 6.87
N PRO A 413 -10.35 16.17 7.01
CA PRO A 413 -10.06 17.05 5.90
C PRO A 413 -9.25 16.32 4.81
N ASP A 414 -9.68 16.45 3.55
CA ASP A 414 -8.97 15.90 2.39
C ASP A 414 -7.81 16.81 1.98
N ILE A 415 -6.68 16.74 2.70
CA ILE A 415 -5.51 17.61 2.53
C ILE A 415 -4.86 17.41 1.17
N TYR A 416 -4.81 16.17 0.66
CA TYR A 416 -4.20 15.86 -0.63
C TYR A 416 -5.18 15.98 -1.81
N GLY A 417 -6.48 16.16 -1.56
CA GLY A 417 -7.50 16.23 -2.61
C GLY A 417 -7.83 14.87 -3.25
N TRP A 418 -7.39 13.77 -2.65
CA TRP A 418 -7.49 12.43 -3.23
C TRP A 418 -8.85 11.73 -3.03
N ASP A 419 -9.75 12.32 -2.31
CA ASP A 419 -11.14 11.85 -2.25
C ASP A 419 -11.91 12.15 -3.54
N LYS A 420 -11.44 13.14 -4.31
CA LYS A 420 -12.03 13.53 -5.60
C LYS A 420 -11.37 12.84 -6.79
N ALA A 421 -10.06 12.67 -6.74
CA ALA A 421 -9.28 12.05 -7.81
C ALA A 421 -8.11 11.25 -7.23
N PRO A 422 -7.80 10.04 -7.76
CA PRO A 422 -6.65 9.27 -7.31
C PRO A 422 -5.35 10.05 -7.55
N PRO A 423 -4.28 9.79 -6.76
CA PRO A 423 -3.01 10.45 -6.95
C PRO A 423 -2.43 10.17 -8.34
N GLN A 424 -1.82 11.20 -8.92
CA GLN A 424 -0.98 11.09 -10.10
C GLN A 424 0.42 11.55 -9.69
N TYR A 425 1.39 10.65 -9.79
CA TYR A 425 2.79 10.99 -9.53
C TYR A 425 3.45 11.41 -10.83
N ALA A 426 4.14 12.56 -10.82
CA ALA A 426 4.98 12.93 -11.95
C ALA A 426 6.09 11.87 -12.06
N SER A 427 6.25 11.26 -13.22
CA SER A 427 7.37 10.37 -13.50
C SER A 427 8.69 11.15 -13.33
N SER A 428 9.46 10.82 -12.30
CA SER A 428 10.74 11.40 -11.84
C SER A 428 10.62 12.58 -10.86
N ARG A 429 10.90 12.29 -9.63
CA ARG A 429 11.46 13.28 -8.70
C ARG A 429 13.00 13.31 -8.80
#